data_c8e86d93f965db322ed2bafaa038c889
#
_entry.id   c8e86d93f965db322ed2bafaa038c889
#
_cell.length_a   1.000
_cell.length_b   1.000
_cell.length_c   1.000
_cell.angle_alpha   90.00
_cell.angle_beta   90.00
_cell.angle_gamma   90.00
#
_symmetry.space_group_name_H-M   'P 1'
#
loop_
_entity.id
_entity.type
_entity.pdbx_description
1 polymer ?
#
loop_
_entity_poly.entity_id
_entity_poly.type
_entity_poly.pdbx_seq_one_letter_code
_entity_poly.pdbx_strand_id
1 'polypeptide(L)'
;MDQTQNDHLKSYGIAYYALKRNINVEWLLNFQGGSFLIDSQSSIKAECKIRGVTFIDINNEILEIYSTIEKNNMDIVLLEKAPKIAIYTPPNKQPWDDAVTLALTYAEVDYETLWDEEVLNNGLDNFDWLHLHHEDFTGQYGKFYRNYHNAP
;
A
#
# COMPACT_ATOMS: atom_id res chain seq x y z
N MET A 1 1.71 -11.26 -8.71
CA MET A 1 0.41 -10.70 -9.16
C MET A 1 0.41 -10.58 -10.68
N ASP A 2 0.29 -11.72 -11.30
CA ASP A 2 0.23 -11.85 -12.75
C ASP A 2 -1.21 -11.59 -13.27
N GLN A 3 -1.44 -11.90 -14.55
CA GLN A 3 -2.73 -11.68 -15.21
C GLN A 3 -3.87 -12.55 -14.66
N THR A 4 -3.59 -13.52 -13.78
CA THR A 4 -4.64 -14.36 -13.16
C THR A 4 -5.25 -13.70 -11.93
N GLN A 5 -4.58 -12.66 -11.36
CA GLN A 5 -5.14 -11.88 -10.28
C GLN A 5 -6.17 -10.89 -10.81
N ASN A 6 -7.40 -11.00 -10.31
CA ASN A 6 -8.51 -10.14 -10.74
C ASN A 6 -8.37 -8.71 -10.22
N ASP A 7 -7.83 -8.54 -9.01
CA ASP A 7 -7.71 -7.23 -8.37
C ASP A 7 -6.38 -7.09 -7.62
N HIS A 8 -5.43 -6.44 -8.26
CA HIS A 8 -4.08 -6.25 -7.71
C HIS A 8 -4.09 -5.33 -6.49
N LEU A 9 -4.84 -4.21 -6.52
CA LEU A 9 -4.87 -3.28 -5.39
C LEU A 9 -5.47 -3.92 -4.15
N LYS A 10 -6.55 -4.67 -4.29
CA LYS A 10 -7.14 -5.39 -3.16
C LYS A 10 -6.26 -6.51 -2.62
N SER A 11 -5.35 -7.06 -3.42
CA SER A 11 -4.36 -8.00 -2.92
C SER A 11 -3.40 -7.36 -1.91
N TYR A 12 -2.98 -6.10 -2.13
CA TYR A 12 -2.24 -5.33 -1.10
C TYR A 12 -3.09 -5.08 0.14
N GLY A 13 -4.38 -4.82 -0.03
CA GLY A 13 -5.33 -4.70 1.08
C GLY A 13 -5.45 -5.98 1.91
N ILE A 14 -5.39 -7.17 1.29
CA ILE A 14 -5.35 -8.46 2.01
C ILE A 14 -4.06 -8.60 2.82
N ALA A 15 -2.90 -8.25 2.26
CA ALA A 15 -1.64 -8.25 2.99
C ALA A 15 -1.71 -7.31 4.21
N TYR A 16 -2.20 -6.08 4.02
CA TYR A 16 -2.43 -5.13 5.10
C TYR A 16 -3.38 -5.66 6.18
N TYR A 17 -4.50 -6.28 5.77
CA TYR A 17 -5.46 -6.92 6.66
C TYR A 17 -4.83 -8.01 7.53
N ALA A 18 -3.94 -8.83 6.96
CA ALA A 18 -3.19 -9.86 7.68
C ALA A 18 -2.25 -9.22 8.72
N LEU A 19 -1.46 -8.23 8.30
CA LEU A 19 -0.51 -7.52 9.16
C LEU A 19 -1.20 -6.83 10.36
N LYS A 20 -2.39 -6.23 10.16
CA LYS A 20 -3.20 -5.65 11.26
C LYS A 20 -3.62 -6.69 12.30
N ARG A 21 -3.56 -7.97 11.98
CA ARG A 21 -3.89 -9.11 12.87
C ARG A 21 -2.65 -9.83 13.41
N ASN A 22 -1.48 -9.21 13.23
CA ASN A 22 -0.19 -9.78 13.58
C ASN A 22 0.09 -11.12 12.87
N ILE A 23 -0.39 -11.26 11.65
CA ILE A 23 -0.07 -12.37 10.76
C ILE A 23 0.99 -11.85 9.80
N ASN A 24 2.17 -12.45 9.86
CA ASN A 24 3.28 -12.10 8.98
C ASN A 24 2.93 -12.42 7.52
N VAL A 25 3.47 -11.62 6.61
CA VAL A 25 3.28 -11.79 5.17
C VAL A 25 4.65 -11.82 4.49
N GLU A 26 4.91 -12.83 3.69
CA GLU A 26 6.09 -12.81 2.81
C GLU A 26 5.70 -12.23 1.46
N TRP A 27 6.37 -11.17 1.06
CA TRP A 27 6.21 -10.59 -0.26
C TRP A 27 7.26 -11.20 -1.19
N LEU A 28 6.80 -12.06 -2.09
CA LEU A 28 7.62 -12.75 -3.09
C LEU A 28 7.83 -11.83 -4.28
N LEU A 29 8.91 -11.04 -4.25
CA LEU A 29 9.23 -10.06 -5.28
C LEU A 29 9.52 -10.75 -6.61
N ASN A 30 8.86 -10.27 -7.67
CA ASN A 30 8.97 -10.78 -9.04
C ASN A 30 8.46 -12.23 -9.26
N PHE A 31 8.15 -12.99 -8.22
CA PHE A 31 7.50 -14.28 -8.40
C PHE A 31 6.03 -14.07 -8.84
N GLN A 32 5.70 -14.56 -10.04
CA GLN A 32 4.37 -14.33 -10.68
C GLN A 32 3.94 -12.84 -10.68
N GLY A 33 4.88 -11.94 -11.00
CA GLY A 33 4.62 -10.50 -10.98
C GLY A 33 4.52 -9.87 -9.60
N GLY A 34 5.03 -10.55 -8.56
CA GLY A 34 4.93 -10.19 -7.14
C GLY A 34 3.70 -10.82 -6.50
N SER A 35 3.91 -11.68 -5.52
CA SER A 35 2.84 -12.40 -4.82
C SER A 35 2.99 -12.30 -3.32
N PHE A 36 1.91 -12.48 -2.59
CA PHE A 36 1.94 -12.55 -1.13
C PHE A 36 1.73 -13.99 -0.68
N LEU A 37 2.63 -14.47 0.19
CA LEU A 37 2.48 -15.75 0.89
C LEU A 37 2.08 -15.45 2.33
N ILE A 38 0.97 -16.02 2.76
CA ILE A 38 0.34 -15.75 4.06
C ILE A 38 -0.08 -17.09 4.67
N ASP A 39 0.09 -17.23 5.98
CA ASP A 39 -0.38 -18.41 6.70
C ASP A 39 -1.87 -18.68 6.44
N SER A 40 -2.17 -19.93 6.07
CA SER A 40 -3.53 -20.35 5.72
C SER A 40 -4.47 -20.27 6.91
N GLN A 41 -5.28 -19.20 6.96
CA GLN A 41 -6.32 -19.00 7.96
C GLN A 41 -7.69 -18.82 7.28
N SER A 42 -8.73 -19.35 7.91
CA SER A 42 -10.11 -19.24 7.41
C SER A 42 -10.56 -17.77 7.26
N SER A 43 -10.12 -16.88 8.14
CA SER A 43 -10.40 -15.45 8.10
C SER A 43 -9.79 -14.78 6.87
N ILE A 44 -8.54 -15.10 6.52
CA ILE A 44 -7.87 -14.56 5.33
C ILE A 44 -8.56 -15.05 4.05
N LYS A 45 -8.87 -16.34 3.98
CA LYS A 45 -9.59 -16.92 2.83
C LYS A 45 -10.99 -16.31 2.64
N ALA A 46 -11.70 -16.07 3.75
CA ALA A 46 -13.00 -15.41 3.70
C ALA A 46 -12.88 -13.98 3.17
N GLU A 47 -11.89 -13.24 3.65
CA GLU A 47 -11.62 -11.87 3.22
C GLU A 47 -11.22 -11.79 1.73
N CYS A 48 -10.38 -12.70 1.26
CA CYS A 48 -10.06 -12.82 -0.17
C CYS A 48 -11.33 -12.99 -1.02
N LYS A 49 -12.24 -13.87 -0.60
CA LYS A 49 -13.51 -14.09 -1.31
C LYS A 49 -14.42 -12.85 -1.29
N ILE A 50 -14.53 -12.17 -0.15
CA ILE A 50 -15.33 -10.94 0.00
C ILE A 50 -14.81 -9.84 -0.92
N ARG A 51 -13.48 -9.66 -0.99
CA ARG A 51 -12.84 -8.61 -1.79
C ARG A 51 -12.60 -9.00 -3.25
N GLY A 52 -12.91 -10.24 -3.65
CA GLY A 52 -12.69 -10.74 -5.02
C GLY A 52 -11.22 -10.97 -5.37
N VAL A 53 -10.37 -11.21 -4.37
CA VAL A 53 -8.95 -11.48 -4.54
C VAL A 53 -8.74 -12.97 -4.83
N THR A 54 -8.06 -13.27 -5.93
CA THR A 54 -7.68 -14.63 -6.29
C THR A 54 -6.59 -15.15 -5.35
N PHE A 55 -6.77 -16.35 -4.84
CA PHE A 55 -5.77 -17.01 -4.00
C PHE A 55 -5.72 -18.52 -4.30
N ILE A 56 -4.61 -19.14 -4.00
CA ILE A 56 -4.39 -20.58 -4.08
C ILE A 56 -3.93 -21.10 -2.72
N ASP A 57 -4.46 -22.24 -2.30
CA ASP A 57 -3.90 -22.97 -1.17
C ASP A 57 -2.72 -23.80 -1.64
N ILE A 58 -1.57 -23.59 -1.02
CA ILE A 58 -0.35 -24.39 -1.25
C ILE A 58 0.01 -25.14 0.01
N ASN A 59 0.51 -26.35 -0.14
CA ASN A 59 0.96 -27.18 0.99
C ASN A 59 2.40 -27.65 0.77
N ASN A 60 2.62 -28.54 -0.19
CA ASN A 60 3.92 -29.13 -0.43
C ASN A 60 4.78 -28.35 -1.43
N GLU A 61 4.17 -27.41 -2.16
CA GLU A 61 4.81 -26.64 -3.22
C GLU A 61 5.67 -25.48 -2.71
N ILE A 62 5.60 -25.17 -1.41
CA ILE A 62 6.32 -24.04 -0.81
C ILE A 62 7.84 -24.12 -1.02
N LEU A 63 8.42 -25.30 -0.91
CA LEU A 63 9.86 -25.52 -1.13
C LEU A 63 10.25 -25.30 -2.60
N GLU A 64 9.37 -25.66 -3.52
CA GLU A 64 9.57 -25.44 -4.96
C GLU A 64 9.49 -23.95 -5.30
N ILE A 65 8.57 -23.22 -4.67
CA ILE A 65 8.45 -21.76 -4.81
C ILE A 65 9.75 -21.10 -4.36
N TYR A 66 10.25 -21.40 -3.16
CA TYR A 66 11.49 -20.83 -2.65
C TYR A 66 12.69 -21.20 -3.53
N SER A 67 12.80 -22.45 -3.96
CA SER A 67 13.84 -22.87 -4.91
C SER A 67 13.78 -22.12 -6.24
N THR A 68 12.56 -21.82 -6.71
CA THR A 68 12.36 -21.06 -7.95
C THR A 68 12.81 -19.61 -7.78
N ILE A 69 12.47 -18.99 -6.63
CA ILE A 69 12.86 -17.63 -6.29
C ILE A 69 14.39 -17.51 -6.26
N GLU A 70 15.04 -18.43 -5.54
CA GLU A 70 16.50 -18.45 -5.43
C GLU A 70 17.20 -18.63 -6.78
N LYS A 71 16.75 -19.60 -7.59
CA LYS A 71 17.35 -19.90 -8.90
C LYS A 71 17.20 -18.78 -9.93
N ASN A 72 16.15 -17.96 -9.80
CA ASN A 72 15.86 -16.89 -10.75
C ASN A 72 16.26 -15.49 -10.24
N ASN A 73 17.07 -15.44 -9.17
CA ASN A 73 17.53 -14.19 -8.59
C ASN A 73 16.40 -13.22 -8.23
N MET A 74 15.30 -13.78 -7.71
CA MET A 74 14.18 -13.03 -7.12
C MET A 74 14.44 -12.86 -5.62
N ASP A 75 13.56 -12.13 -4.91
CA ASP A 75 13.75 -11.85 -3.50
C ASP A 75 12.44 -12.09 -2.70
N ILE A 76 12.60 -12.26 -1.40
CA ILE A 76 11.51 -12.40 -0.43
C ILE A 76 11.67 -11.35 0.65
N VAL A 77 10.64 -10.54 0.84
CA VAL A 77 10.60 -9.53 1.90
C VAL A 77 9.59 -9.95 2.95
N LEU A 78 10.05 -10.18 4.18
CA LEU A 78 9.16 -10.43 5.31
C LEU A 78 8.54 -9.11 5.77
N LEU A 79 7.22 -9.05 5.76
CA LEU A 79 6.43 -7.95 6.30
C LEU A 79 5.84 -8.40 7.64
N GLU A 80 6.11 -7.64 8.71
CA GLU A 80 5.75 -8.02 10.07
C GLU A 80 4.74 -7.07 10.73
N LYS A 81 4.56 -5.87 10.16
CA LYS A 81 3.73 -4.81 10.75
C LYS A 81 2.96 -4.06 9.67
N ALA A 82 1.67 -3.83 9.92
CA ALA A 82 0.89 -2.89 9.12
C ALA A 82 1.40 -1.46 9.37
N PRO A 83 1.76 -0.70 8.32
CA PRO A 83 2.19 0.68 8.50
C PRO A 83 1.02 1.56 8.94
N LYS A 84 1.31 2.52 9.81
CA LYS A 84 0.43 3.65 10.11
C LYS A 84 0.67 4.75 9.09
N ILE A 85 -0.34 5.07 8.30
CA ILE A 85 -0.24 5.96 7.15
C ILE A 85 -0.91 7.29 7.48
N ALA A 86 -0.19 8.39 7.27
CA ALA A 86 -0.73 9.72 7.33
C ALA A 86 -0.80 10.35 5.93
N ILE A 87 -1.83 11.14 5.70
CA ILE A 87 -1.99 11.97 4.51
C ILE A 87 -2.05 13.42 4.94
N TYR A 88 -1.09 14.21 4.49
CA TYR A 88 -1.08 15.63 4.75
C TYR A 88 -1.99 16.34 3.75
N THR A 89 -3.11 16.85 4.23
CA THR A 89 -4.14 17.52 3.41
C THR A 89 -4.89 18.58 4.22
N PRO A 90 -5.21 19.76 3.64
CA PRO A 90 -6.01 20.76 4.31
C PRO A 90 -7.39 20.24 4.73
N PRO A 91 -7.95 20.68 5.85
CA PRO A 91 -9.26 20.23 6.35
C PRO A 91 -10.43 20.48 5.40
N ASN A 92 -10.28 21.47 4.50
CA ASN A 92 -11.30 21.87 3.52
C ASN A 92 -11.14 21.20 2.15
N LYS A 93 -10.11 20.38 1.96
CA LYS A 93 -9.91 19.55 0.77
C LYS A 93 -10.36 18.12 1.05
N GLN A 94 -10.84 17.49 0.01
CA GLN A 94 -11.25 16.09 0.08
C GLN A 94 -10.07 15.22 -0.33
N PRO A 95 -9.61 14.28 0.53
CA PRO A 95 -8.42 13.48 0.24
C PRO A 95 -8.58 12.54 -0.96
N TRP A 96 -9.79 12.27 -1.39
CA TRP A 96 -10.05 11.32 -2.49
C TRP A 96 -9.93 11.88 -3.91
N ASP A 97 -9.51 13.11 -4.10
CA ASP A 97 -9.14 13.63 -5.42
C ASP A 97 -7.70 13.25 -5.83
N ASP A 98 -6.96 12.61 -4.92
CA ASP A 98 -5.61 12.12 -5.12
C ASP A 98 -5.59 10.60 -5.44
N ALA A 99 -4.77 10.21 -6.41
CA ALA A 99 -4.68 8.82 -6.83
C ALA A 99 -4.21 7.87 -5.72
N VAL A 100 -3.34 8.34 -4.81
CA VAL A 100 -2.85 7.53 -3.68
C VAL A 100 -3.96 7.29 -2.68
N THR A 101 -4.72 8.33 -2.31
CA THR A 101 -5.86 8.17 -1.38
C THR A 101 -6.95 7.30 -1.96
N LEU A 102 -7.23 7.44 -3.27
CA LEU A 102 -8.15 6.54 -3.97
C LEU A 102 -7.68 5.10 -3.94
N ALA A 103 -6.39 4.85 -4.19
CA ALA A 103 -5.82 3.50 -4.15
C ALA A 103 -5.89 2.89 -2.74
N LEU A 104 -5.52 3.66 -1.70
CA LEU A 104 -5.62 3.22 -0.31
C LEU A 104 -7.07 2.89 0.09
N THR A 105 -8.00 3.78 -0.23
CA THR A 105 -9.42 3.59 0.05
C THR A 105 -9.97 2.36 -0.69
N TYR A 106 -9.66 2.22 -1.98
CA TYR A 106 -10.08 1.08 -2.77
C TYR A 106 -9.50 -0.25 -2.25
N ALA A 107 -8.23 -0.25 -1.87
CA ALA A 107 -7.55 -1.41 -1.28
C ALA A 107 -7.99 -1.70 0.16
N GLU A 108 -8.78 -0.82 0.78
CA GLU A 108 -9.20 -0.89 2.18
C GLU A 108 -7.99 -0.88 3.14
N VAL A 109 -7.02 0.00 2.84
CA VAL A 109 -5.87 0.30 3.68
C VAL A 109 -6.17 1.56 4.47
N ASP A 110 -6.10 1.49 5.79
CA ASP A 110 -6.40 2.61 6.67
C ASP A 110 -5.35 3.72 6.56
N TYR A 111 -5.80 4.95 6.63
CA TYR A 111 -4.96 6.14 6.75
C TYR A 111 -5.65 7.21 7.60
N GLU A 112 -4.87 8.13 8.13
CA GLU A 112 -5.37 9.31 8.86
C GLU A 112 -4.95 10.58 8.12
N THR A 113 -5.77 11.63 8.21
CA THR A 113 -5.43 12.94 7.63
C THR A 113 -4.80 13.82 8.69
N LEU A 114 -3.73 14.53 8.32
CA LEU A 114 -3.05 15.53 9.16
C LEU A 114 -3.01 16.87 8.43
N TRP A 115 -2.95 17.93 9.20
CA TRP A 115 -2.69 19.28 8.71
C TRP A 115 -1.65 19.98 9.60
N ASP A 116 -1.46 21.27 9.40
CA ASP A 116 -0.43 22.08 10.09
C ASP A 116 -0.47 21.94 11.60
N GLU A 117 -1.66 21.96 12.20
CA GLU A 117 -1.83 21.90 13.65
C GLU A 117 -1.30 20.59 14.24
N GLU A 118 -1.67 19.47 13.65
CA GLU A 118 -1.21 18.14 14.11
C GLU A 118 0.29 17.98 13.89
N VAL A 119 0.83 18.47 12.77
CA VAL A 119 2.26 18.43 12.48
C VAL A 119 3.06 19.25 13.49
N LEU A 120 2.62 20.48 13.80
CA LEU A 120 3.27 21.36 14.77
C LEU A 120 3.22 20.80 16.21
N ASN A 121 2.23 19.97 16.50
CA ASN A 121 2.10 19.29 17.79
C ASN A 121 2.79 17.90 17.82
N ASN A 122 3.75 17.65 16.93
CA ASN A 122 4.52 16.41 16.80
C ASN A 122 3.65 15.18 16.43
N GLY A 123 2.53 15.40 15.76
CA GLY A 123 1.63 14.31 15.33
C GLY A 123 2.29 13.30 14.38
N LEU A 124 3.33 13.71 13.63
CA LEU A 124 4.06 12.84 12.70
C LEU A 124 4.75 11.65 13.38
N ASP A 125 5.14 11.77 14.62
CA ASP A 125 5.82 10.70 15.37
C ASP A 125 4.96 9.42 15.53
N ASN A 126 3.66 9.53 15.29
CA ASN A 126 2.72 8.42 15.39
C ASN A 126 2.61 7.58 14.12
N PHE A 127 3.25 7.99 13.01
CA PHE A 127 3.08 7.38 11.69
C PHE A 127 4.39 6.82 11.15
N ASP A 128 4.26 5.77 10.33
CA ASP A 128 5.38 5.12 9.66
C ASP A 128 5.58 5.68 8.23
N TRP A 129 4.53 6.25 7.64
CA TRP A 129 4.53 6.80 6.28
C TRP A 129 3.67 8.06 6.20
N LEU A 130 4.22 9.11 5.57
CA LEU A 130 3.52 10.34 5.23
C LEU A 130 3.39 10.50 3.72
N HIS A 131 2.15 10.66 3.24
CA HIS A 131 1.86 11.07 1.87
C HIS A 131 1.50 12.56 1.83
N LEU A 132 2.16 13.30 0.93
CA LEU A 132 1.95 14.74 0.73
C LEU A 132 0.96 14.94 -0.43
N HIS A 133 -0.28 15.22 -0.08
CA HIS A 133 -1.38 15.36 -1.04
C HIS A 133 -1.29 16.67 -1.83
N HIS A 134 -0.87 16.62 -3.09
CA HIS A 134 -0.83 17.76 -4.03
C HIS A 134 -0.15 19.04 -3.52
N GLU A 135 0.68 18.95 -2.48
CA GLU A 135 1.33 20.13 -1.90
C GLU A 135 2.68 20.43 -2.56
N ASP A 136 2.87 21.67 -3.00
CA ASP A 136 4.14 22.13 -3.57
C ASP A 136 5.11 22.60 -2.48
N PHE A 137 5.67 21.69 -1.71
CA PHE A 137 6.64 21.99 -0.66
C PHE A 137 7.96 22.58 -1.19
N THR A 138 8.24 22.43 -2.47
CA THR A 138 9.44 22.97 -3.10
C THR A 138 9.27 24.42 -3.55
N GLY A 139 8.04 24.90 -3.66
CA GLY A 139 7.68 26.20 -4.23
C GLY A 139 8.00 26.32 -5.74
N GLN A 140 8.23 25.21 -6.43
CA GLN A 140 8.54 25.21 -7.87
C GLN A 140 7.32 25.62 -8.68
N TYR A 141 6.14 25.20 -8.28
CA TYR A 141 4.88 25.56 -8.94
C TYR A 141 4.63 27.07 -8.86
N GLY A 142 4.81 27.66 -7.67
CA GLY A 142 4.68 29.10 -7.49
C GLY A 142 5.74 29.91 -8.27
N LYS A 143 6.97 29.39 -8.42
CA LYS A 143 8.01 29.99 -9.27
C LYS A 143 7.62 29.91 -10.75
N PHE A 144 7.14 28.76 -11.20
CA PHE A 144 6.67 28.59 -12.57
C PHE A 144 5.53 29.57 -12.87
N TYR A 145 4.48 29.58 -12.05
CA TYR A 145 3.34 30.48 -12.24
C TYR A 145 3.77 31.95 -12.28
N ARG A 146 4.63 32.41 -11.38
CA ARG A 146 5.15 33.79 -11.36
C ARG A 146 5.85 34.18 -12.65
N ASN A 147 6.58 33.25 -13.25
CA ASN A 147 7.36 33.50 -14.47
C ASN A 147 6.50 33.43 -15.74
N TYR A 148 5.42 32.67 -15.74
CA TYR A 148 4.67 32.33 -16.93
C TYR A 148 3.18 32.73 -16.90
N HIS A 149 2.70 33.39 -15.84
CA HIS A 149 1.28 33.75 -15.72
C HIS A 149 0.78 34.73 -16.81
N ASN A 150 1.69 35.43 -17.48
CA ASN A 150 1.39 36.32 -18.62
C ASN A 150 1.78 35.70 -19.96
N ALA A 151 2.19 34.44 -20.00
CA ALA A 151 2.45 33.78 -21.28
C ALA A 151 1.12 33.55 -22.03
N PRO A 152 1.05 33.81 -23.34
CA PRO A 152 -0.16 33.63 -24.15
C PRO A 152 -0.56 32.17 -24.28
#